data_e5ef668c752e0a23da98e572b2b98013
#
_entry.id   e5ef668c752e0a23da98e572b2b98013
#
_cell.length_a   1.000
_cell.length_b   1.000
_cell.length_c   1.000
_cell.angle_alpha   90.00
_cell.angle_beta   90.00
_cell.angle_gamma   90.00
#
_symmetry.space_group_name_H-M   'P 1'
#
loop_
_entity.id
_entity.type
_entity.pdbx_description
1 polymer ?
#
loop_
_entity_poly.entity_id
_entity_poly.type
_entity_poly.pdbx_seq_one_letter_code
_entity_poly.pdbx_strand_id
1 'polypeptide(L)'
;MNDKLYAYPMTADNGYFLYYDKSVLSEDDVKSMDTLLAKADASGKKFMMSLNDAWYIYSFYAGAGLKATLADDGVNTVCNWNEAPGADVTQAILDLSTQSAFKSGADADIVSGIKGGSCCAAISGPRIAGTAEESWGESYAATKLPTCTLNGVLVQMASGSGYKLVCVNPHTSNV
;
A
#
# COMPACT_ATOMS: atom_id res chain seq x y z
N MET A 1 1.78 24.44 -9.64
CA MET A 1 0.85 25.39 -9.01
C MET A 1 1.11 26.77 -9.57
N ASN A 2 0.19 27.31 -10.35
CA ASN A 2 0.24 28.69 -10.90
C ASN A 2 1.58 29.03 -11.59
N ASP A 3 2.17 28.09 -12.32
CA ASP A 3 3.44 28.21 -13.06
C ASP A 3 4.65 28.69 -12.22
N LYS A 4 4.58 28.49 -10.89
CA LYS A 4 5.67 28.80 -9.96
C LYS A 4 6.27 27.52 -9.40
N LEU A 5 7.60 27.47 -9.36
CA LEU A 5 8.37 26.43 -8.70
C LEU A 5 8.49 26.78 -7.20
N TYR A 6 7.88 25.96 -6.34
CA TYR A 6 7.93 26.13 -4.89
C TYR A 6 8.93 25.22 -4.19
N ALA A 7 9.28 24.11 -4.83
CA ALA A 7 10.22 23.11 -4.31
C ALA A 7 10.79 22.30 -5.46
N TYR A 8 11.97 21.70 -5.25
CA TYR A 8 12.62 20.83 -6.22
C TYR A 8 12.23 19.36 -5.93
N PRO A 9 11.73 18.60 -6.93
CA PRO A 9 11.46 17.19 -6.74
C PRO A 9 12.79 16.41 -6.64
N MET A 10 12.97 15.69 -5.53
CA MET A 10 14.08 14.75 -5.36
C MET A 10 13.79 13.40 -6.01
N THR A 11 12.59 12.88 -5.77
CA THR A 11 12.15 11.62 -6.35
C THR A 11 10.68 11.69 -6.74
N ALA A 12 10.28 10.87 -7.72
CA ALA A 12 8.90 10.68 -8.15
C ALA A 12 8.39 9.25 -7.85
N ASP A 13 9.14 8.49 -7.05
CA ASP A 13 8.96 7.06 -6.79
C ASP A 13 8.27 6.77 -5.44
N ASN A 14 7.62 7.75 -4.84
CA ASN A 14 6.94 7.60 -3.56
C ASN A 14 5.53 6.98 -3.75
N GLY A 15 5.51 5.75 -4.24
CA GLY A 15 4.31 4.92 -4.39
C GLY A 15 4.41 3.65 -3.56
N TYR A 16 3.43 2.74 -3.72
CA TYR A 16 3.47 1.41 -3.15
C TYR A 16 2.86 0.39 -4.11
N PHE A 17 3.36 -0.84 -4.01
CA PHE A 17 3.07 -1.95 -4.91
C PHE A 17 2.80 -3.21 -4.11
N LEU A 18 2.27 -4.24 -4.77
CA LEU A 18 2.25 -5.59 -4.27
C LEU A 18 3.52 -6.30 -4.74
N TYR A 19 4.34 -6.74 -3.79
CA TYR A 19 5.49 -7.62 -4.00
C TYR A 19 5.09 -9.04 -3.64
N TYR A 20 5.56 -10.04 -4.40
CA TYR A 20 5.22 -11.42 -4.10
C TYR A 20 6.27 -12.41 -4.63
N ASP A 21 6.31 -13.57 -3.97
CA ASP A 21 7.15 -14.71 -4.30
C ASP A 21 6.40 -15.65 -5.26
N LYS A 22 6.82 -15.68 -6.54
CA LYS A 22 6.24 -16.54 -7.59
C LYS A 22 6.36 -18.04 -7.30
N SER A 23 7.26 -18.45 -6.41
CA SER A 23 7.35 -19.85 -5.99
C SER A 23 6.17 -20.28 -5.10
N VAL A 24 5.42 -19.32 -4.55
CA VAL A 24 4.28 -19.55 -3.66
C VAL A 24 2.96 -19.10 -4.30
N LEU A 25 2.98 -17.97 -5.02
CA LEU A 25 1.80 -17.29 -5.56
C LEU A 25 1.93 -17.12 -7.07
N SER A 26 0.92 -17.50 -7.82
CA SER A 26 0.84 -17.22 -9.26
C SER A 26 0.38 -15.78 -9.51
N GLU A 27 0.52 -15.29 -10.75
CA GLU A 27 -0.01 -13.99 -11.18
C GLU A 27 -1.54 -13.89 -11.01
N ASP A 28 -2.25 -15.00 -11.12
CA ASP A 28 -3.70 -15.04 -10.91
C ASP A 28 -4.06 -14.96 -9.42
N ASP A 29 -3.29 -15.61 -8.56
CA ASP A 29 -3.53 -15.60 -7.11
C ASP A 29 -3.43 -14.20 -6.51
N VAL A 30 -2.59 -13.34 -7.07
CA VAL A 30 -2.35 -11.98 -6.55
C VAL A 30 -3.29 -10.90 -7.12
N LYS A 31 -4.23 -11.27 -8.00
CA LYS A 31 -5.23 -10.34 -8.54
C LYS A 31 -6.31 -9.98 -7.52
N SER A 32 -6.59 -10.87 -6.57
CA SER A 32 -7.58 -10.69 -5.51
C SER A 32 -6.96 -10.94 -4.14
N MET A 33 -7.33 -10.12 -3.16
CA MET A 33 -6.94 -10.29 -1.76
C MET A 33 -7.40 -11.65 -1.22
N ASP A 34 -8.60 -12.08 -1.61
CA ASP A 34 -9.18 -13.34 -1.12
C ASP A 34 -8.36 -14.55 -1.59
N THR A 35 -7.98 -14.61 -2.87
CA THR A 35 -7.14 -15.69 -3.41
C THR A 35 -5.73 -15.64 -2.85
N LEU A 36 -5.16 -14.43 -2.74
CA LEU A 36 -3.83 -14.22 -2.15
C LEU A 36 -3.77 -14.75 -0.72
N LEU A 37 -4.74 -14.38 0.13
CA LEU A 37 -4.79 -14.82 1.53
C LEU A 37 -4.99 -16.33 1.63
N ALA A 38 -5.89 -16.90 0.84
CA ALA A 38 -6.13 -18.35 0.85
C ALA A 38 -4.85 -19.16 0.48
N LYS A 39 -4.09 -18.68 -0.50
CA LYS A 39 -2.84 -19.31 -0.93
C LYS A 39 -1.70 -19.10 0.07
N ALA A 40 -1.60 -17.90 0.65
CA ALA A 40 -0.64 -17.62 1.72
C ALA A 40 -0.89 -18.55 2.92
N ASP A 41 -2.15 -18.69 3.35
CA ASP A 41 -2.54 -19.59 4.45
C ASP A 41 -2.18 -21.05 4.15
N ALA A 42 -2.54 -21.52 2.97
CA ALA A 42 -2.23 -22.90 2.52
C ALA A 42 -0.72 -23.20 2.48
N SER A 43 0.11 -22.16 2.26
CA SER A 43 1.58 -22.28 2.28
C SER A 43 2.20 -22.10 3.67
N GLY A 44 1.40 -21.78 4.69
CA GLY A 44 1.88 -21.44 6.03
C GLY A 44 2.64 -20.10 6.09
N LYS A 45 2.54 -19.28 5.06
CA LYS A 45 3.19 -17.96 4.98
C LYS A 45 2.19 -16.82 5.17
N LYS A 46 2.70 -15.59 5.20
CA LYS A 46 1.89 -14.38 5.47
C LYS A 46 1.91 -13.43 4.28
N PHE A 47 0.78 -12.78 4.09
CA PHE A 47 0.68 -11.49 3.43
C PHE A 47 0.85 -10.39 4.46
N MET A 48 1.67 -9.38 4.16
CA MET A 48 1.99 -8.30 5.10
C MET A 48 1.75 -6.92 4.49
N MET A 49 1.18 -6.02 5.29
CA MET A 49 1.12 -4.58 5.02
C MET A 49 0.90 -3.82 6.34
N SER A 50 1.21 -2.52 6.35
CA SER A 50 0.96 -1.70 7.54
C SER A 50 -0.50 -1.24 7.58
N LEU A 51 -1.22 -1.62 8.64
CA LEU A 51 -2.53 -1.04 8.97
C LEU A 51 -2.44 0.11 10.00
N ASN A 52 -1.22 0.47 10.42
CA ASN A 52 -0.98 1.60 11.33
C ASN A 52 -0.57 2.88 10.58
N ASP A 53 -0.52 2.83 9.25
CA ASP A 53 -0.14 3.95 8.40
C ASP A 53 -1.29 4.29 7.45
N ALA A 54 -1.83 5.49 7.60
CA ALA A 54 -2.92 6.00 6.78
C ALA A 54 -2.59 6.01 5.27
N TRP A 55 -1.30 6.09 4.90
CA TRP A 55 -0.82 6.03 3.53
C TRP A 55 -1.24 4.72 2.84
N TYR A 56 -1.12 3.59 3.53
CA TYR A 56 -1.52 2.29 2.99
C TYR A 56 -3.01 2.03 3.13
N ILE A 57 -3.63 2.42 4.26
CA ILE A 57 -5.07 2.28 4.49
C ILE A 57 -5.87 3.04 3.44
N TYR A 58 -5.39 4.19 2.99
CA TYR A 58 -6.03 4.99 1.94
C TYR A 58 -6.30 4.18 0.67
N SER A 59 -5.51 3.13 0.37
CA SER A 59 -5.72 2.27 -0.80
C SER A 59 -7.11 1.63 -0.87
N PHE A 60 -7.67 1.26 0.27
CA PHE A 60 -9.01 0.69 0.36
C PHE A 60 -10.09 1.76 0.12
N TYR A 61 -9.99 2.88 0.81
CA TYR A 61 -10.95 3.97 0.71
C TYR A 61 -10.95 4.61 -0.68
N ALA A 62 -9.78 4.90 -1.23
CA ALA A 62 -9.65 5.47 -2.57
C ALA A 62 -10.13 4.50 -3.65
N GLY A 63 -9.88 3.20 -3.49
CA GLY A 63 -10.41 2.15 -4.36
C GLY A 63 -11.95 2.14 -4.39
N ALA A 64 -12.57 2.37 -3.25
CA ALA A 64 -14.02 2.50 -3.11
C ALA A 64 -14.59 3.86 -3.58
N GLY A 65 -13.75 4.75 -4.12
CA GLY A 65 -14.15 6.07 -4.60
C GLY A 65 -14.23 7.16 -3.52
N LEU A 66 -13.84 6.82 -2.28
CA LEU A 66 -13.79 7.77 -1.17
C LEU A 66 -12.51 8.61 -1.22
N LYS A 67 -12.58 9.85 -0.77
CA LYS A 67 -11.52 10.85 -0.96
C LYS A 67 -11.12 11.51 0.34
N ALA A 68 -9.85 11.87 0.42
CA ALA A 68 -9.33 12.88 1.31
C ALA A 68 -8.54 13.88 0.44
N THR A 69 -9.09 15.05 0.19
CA THR A 69 -8.57 16.03 -0.77
C THR A 69 -8.51 17.41 -0.17
N LEU A 70 -7.69 18.27 -0.75
CA LEU A 70 -7.71 19.69 -0.42
C LEU A 70 -9.06 20.28 -0.88
N ALA A 71 -9.70 21.08 -0.03
CA ALA A 71 -10.91 21.82 -0.37
C ALA A 71 -10.61 22.93 -1.39
N ASP A 72 -11.66 23.51 -1.97
CA ASP A 72 -11.54 24.58 -2.98
C ASP A 72 -10.89 25.86 -2.42
N ASP A 73 -10.93 26.05 -1.12
CA ASP A 73 -10.26 27.17 -0.43
C ASP A 73 -8.73 27.02 -0.38
N GLY A 74 -8.19 25.84 -0.77
CA GLY A 74 -6.77 25.55 -0.79
C GLY A 74 -6.11 25.43 0.60
N VAL A 75 -6.89 25.39 1.68
CA VAL A 75 -6.42 25.38 3.09
C VAL A 75 -6.96 24.17 3.84
N ASN A 76 -8.25 23.91 3.74
CA ASN A 76 -8.91 22.85 4.48
C ASN A 76 -8.85 21.51 3.72
N THR A 77 -8.91 20.40 4.46
CA THR A 77 -9.05 19.06 3.89
C THR A 77 -10.50 18.60 3.98
N VAL A 78 -11.04 18.11 2.88
CA VAL A 78 -12.33 17.43 2.82
C VAL A 78 -12.10 15.93 2.82
N CYS A 79 -12.75 15.23 3.75
CA CYS A 79 -12.71 13.79 3.87
C CYS A 79 -14.14 13.26 3.95
N ASN A 80 -14.50 12.33 3.04
CA ASN A 80 -15.83 11.74 2.98
C ASN A 80 -15.85 10.25 3.36
N TRP A 81 -14.92 9.80 4.18
CA TRP A 81 -14.83 8.40 4.58
C TRP A 81 -15.97 7.94 5.49
N ASN A 82 -16.71 8.85 6.06
CA ASN A 82 -17.93 8.61 6.83
C ASN A 82 -19.20 8.43 5.97
N GLU A 83 -19.09 8.61 4.66
CA GLU A 83 -20.16 8.36 3.71
C GLU A 83 -20.17 6.89 3.27
N ALA A 84 -21.26 6.44 2.64
CA ALA A 84 -21.28 5.13 2.00
C ALA A 84 -20.28 5.11 0.82
N PRO A 85 -19.47 4.07 0.66
CA PRO A 85 -19.40 2.79 1.38
C PRO A 85 -18.32 2.74 2.51
N GLY A 86 -18.01 3.82 3.19
CA GLY A 86 -16.91 3.90 4.16
C GLY A 86 -17.01 2.88 5.31
N ALA A 87 -18.22 2.56 5.77
CA ALA A 87 -18.42 1.52 6.77
C ALA A 87 -18.03 0.13 6.24
N ASP A 88 -18.39 -0.19 5.00
CA ASP A 88 -18.04 -1.48 4.37
C ASP A 88 -16.51 -1.59 4.17
N VAL A 89 -15.83 -0.50 3.81
CA VAL A 89 -14.37 -0.44 3.73
C VAL A 89 -13.73 -0.71 5.08
N THR A 90 -14.23 -0.05 6.13
CA THR A 90 -13.72 -0.26 7.50
C THR A 90 -13.92 -1.70 7.94
N GLN A 91 -15.09 -2.30 7.66
CA GLN A 91 -15.36 -3.70 7.98
C GLN A 91 -14.39 -4.63 7.24
N ALA A 92 -14.16 -4.42 5.96
CA ALA A 92 -13.21 -5.24 5.19
C ALA A 92 -11.78 -5.16 5.74
N ILE A 93 -11.34 -4.00 6.22
CA ILE A 93 -10.03 -3.84 6.88
C ILE A 93 -9.99 -4.59 8.22
N LEU A 94 -11.07 -4.53 9.00
CA LEU A 94 -11.20 -5.30 10.25
C LEU A 94 -11.16 -6.81 9.97
N ASP A 95 -11.92 -7.27 8.97
CA ASP A 95 -11.95 -8.67 8.57
C ASP A 95 -10.56 -9.15 8.11
N LEU A 96 -9.85 -8.34 7.32
CA LEU A 96 -8.46 -8.60 6.93
C LEU A 96 -7.57 -8.76 8.16
N SER A 97 -7.70 -7.88 9.16
CA SER A 97 -6.86 -7.88 10.36
C SER A 97 -6.99 -9.16 11.20
N THR A 98 -8.09 -9.89 11.03
CA THR A 98 -8.37 -11.16 11.75
C THR A 98 -7.95 -12.41 10.98
N GLN A 99 -7.53 -12.27 9.70
CA GLN A 99 -7.12 -13.42 8.89
C GLN A 99 -5.81 -14.02 9.38
N SER A 100 -5.78 -15.35 9.52
CA SER A 100 -4.57 -16.08 9.94
C SER A 100 -3.38 -15.84 9.01
N ALA A 101 -3.62 -15.72 7.71
CA ALA A 101 -2.59 -15.45 6.70
C ALA A 101 -2.12 -14.00 6.64
N PHE A 102 -2.76 -13.08 7.37
CA PHE A 102 -2.39 -11.67 7.39
C PHE A 102 -1.52 -11.31 8.60
N LYS A 103 -0.59 -10.40 8.40
CA LYS A 103 0.16 -9.78 9.49
C LYS A 103 0.36 -8.28 9.21
N SER A 104 -0.17 -7.43 10.08
CA SER A 104 0.18 -6.00 10.04
C SER A 104 1.59 -5.79 10.56
N GLY A 105 2.38 -4.97 9.85
CA GLY A 105 3.74 -4.64 10.24
C GLY A 105 4.29 -3.46 9.47
N ALA A 106 5.22 -2.73 10.06
CA ALA A 106 5.99 -1.70 9.37
C ALA A 106 7.00 -2.34 8.40
N ASP A 107 7.66 -1.52 7.57
CA ASP A 107 8.65 -2.02 6.61
C ASP A 107 9.74 -2.89 7.23
N ALA A 108 10.19 -2.58 8.44
CA ALA A 108 11.19 -3.40 9.13
C ALA A 108 10.67 -4.82 9.44
N ASP A 109 9.39 -4.93 9.79
CA ASP A 109 8.74 -6.23 10.02
C ASP A 109 8.57 -6.99 8.72
N ILE A 110 8.16 -6.29 7.64
CA ILE A 110 8.02 -6.85 6.30
C ILE A 110 9.36 -7.39 5.81
N VAL A 111 10.42 -6.58 5.88
CA VAL A 111 11.79 -6.98 5.52
C VAL A 111 12.25 -8.19 6.33
N SER A 112 12.00 -8.20 7.64
CA SER A 112 12.31 -9.34 8.49
C SER A 112 11.53 -10.59 8.09
N GLY A 113 10.25 -10.44 7.77
CA GLY A 113 9.40 -11.55 7.30
C GLY A 113 9.84 -12.12 5.96
N ILE A 114 10.25 -11.28 5.02
CA ILE A 114 10.79 -11.69 3.71
C ILE A 114 12.10 -12.47 3.90
N LYS A 115 13.07 -11.89 4.61
CA LYS A 115 14.37 -12.52 4.89
C LYS A 115 14.24 -13.82 5.68
N GLY A 116 13.29 -13.88 6.60
CA GLY A 116 13.01 -15.06 7.42
C GLY A 116 12.12 -16.10 6.74
N GLY A 117 11.69 -15.86 5.49
CA GLY A 117 10.88 -16.81 4.70
C GLY A 117 9.43 -16.94 5.16
N SER A 118 8.96 -16.17 6.13
CA SER A 118 7.59 -16.18 6.65
C SER A 118 6.61 -15.31 5.86
N CYS A 119 7.11 -14.39 5.04
CA CYS A 119 6.31 -13.51 4.19
C CYS A 119 6.41 -13.99 2.73
N CYS A 120 5.27 -14.17 2.04
CA CYS A 120 5.23 -14.49 0.61
C CYS A 120 4.66 -13.35 -0.25
N ALA A 121 4.02 -12.37 0.36
CA ALA A 121 3.54 -11.17 -0.32
C ALA A 121 3.49 -9.98 0.63
N ALA A 122 3.75 -8.78 0.09
CA ALA A 122 3.67 -7.56 0.87
C ALA A 122 3.22 -6.36 0.04
N ILE A 123 2.42 -5.47 0.62
CA ILE A 123 2.19 -4.13 0.08
C ILE A 123 3.11 -3.18 0.83
N SER A 124 4.03 -2.54 0.10
CA SER A 124 4.96 -1.56 0.63
C SER A 124 5.53 -0.66 -0.47
N GLY A 125 6.29 0.35 -0.05
CA GLY A 125 6.98 1.28 -0.94
C GLY A 125 8.20 0.67 -1.65
N PRO A 126 8.80 1.40 -2.62
CA PRO A 126 9.96 0.94 -3.40
C PRO A 126 11.18 0.57 -2.56
N ARG A 127 11.26 1.09 -1.34
CA ARG A 127 12.41 0.88 -0.44
C ARG A 127 12.64 -0.57 0.00
N ILE A 128 11.62 -1.44 -0.10
CA ILE A 128 11.79 -2.87 0.21
C ILE A 128 12.13 -3.72 -1.02
N ALA A 129 12.05 -3.15 -2.24
CA ALA A 129 12.19 -3.89 -3.50
C ALA A 129 13.52 -4.66 -3.58
N GLY A 130 14.64 -3.99 -3.27
CA GLY A 130 15.95 -4.64 -3.26
C GLY A 130 16.05 -5.82 -2.30
N THR A 131 15.45 -5.72 -1.10
CA THR A 131 15.40 -6.83 -0.16
C THR A 131 14.54 -7.99 -0.67
N ALA A 132 13.41 -7.69 -1.29
CA ALA A 132 12.53 -8.71 -1.85
C ALA A 132 13.19 -9.42 -3.03
N GLU A 133 13.84 -8.68 -3.92
CA GLU A 133 14.59 -9.21 -5.05
C GLU A 133 15.77 -10.10 -4.59
N GLU A 134 16.57 -9.63 -3.63
CA GLU A 134 17.66 -10.40 -3.05
C GLU A 134 17.20 -11.71 -2.40
N SER A 135 16.05 -11.66 -1.70
CA SER A 135 15.55 -12.81 -0.93
C SER A 135 14.81 -13.83 -1.77
N TRP A 136 14.05 -13.40 -2.78
CA TRP A 136 13.25 -14.29 -3.64
C TRP A 136 13.91 -14.58 -4.99
N GLY A 137 14.98 -13.86 -5.36
CA GLY A 137 15.73 -14.10 -6.59
C GLY A 137 14.85 -14.12 -7.84
N GLU A 138 14.92 -15.18 -8.63
CA GLU A 138 14.13 -15.35 -9.85
C GLU A 138 12.60 -15.47 -9.58
N SER A 139 12.21 -15.77 -8.35
CA SER A 139 10.81 -15.81 -7.93
C SER A 139 10.25 -14.44 -7.55
N TYR A 140 11.09 -13.40 -7.46
CA TYR A 140 10.64 -12.04 -7.20
C TYR A 140 9.69 -11.55 -8.29
N ALA A 141 8.60 -10.91 -7.86
CA ALA A 141 7.72 -10.14 -8.74
C ALA A 141 7.08 -8.98 -7.99
N ALA A 142 6.70 -7.96 -8.76
CA ALA A 142 5.90 -6.83 -8.28
C ALA A 142 4.78 -6.53 -9.27
N THR A 143 3.62 -6.14 -8.74
CA THR A 143 2.45 -5.83 -9.54
C THR A 143 1.61 -4.74 -8.89
N LYS A 144 0.53 -4.32 -9.57
CA LYS A 144 -0.47 -3.44 -8.98
C LYS A 144 -1.11 -4.10 -7.74
N LEU A 145 -1.77 -3.30 -6.91
CA LEU A 145 -2.53 -3.80 -5.77
C LEU A 145 -3.66 -4.73 -6.21
N PRO A 146 -4.05 -5.71 -5.37
CA PRO A 146 -5.15 -6.62 -5.66
C PRO A 146 -6.51 -5.91 -5.63
N THR A 147 -7.55 -6.61 -6.04
CA THR A 147 -8.92 -6.25 -5.66
C THR A 147 -9.18 -6.70 -4.23
N CYS A 148 -10.06 -6.02 -3.52
CA CYS A 148 -10.65 -6.47 -2.25
C CYS A 148 -12.16 -6.60 -2.37
N THR A 149 -12.77 -7.47 -1.57
CA THR A 149 -14.22 -7.65 -1.55
C THR A 149 -14.82 -6.72 -0.50
N LEU A 150 -15.69 -5.80 -0.93
CA LEU A 150 -16.44 -4.89 -0.08
C LEU A 150 -17.92 -5.26 -0.19
N ASN A 151 -18.52 -5.78 0.87
CA ASN A 151 -19.93 -6.17 0.89
C ASN A 151 -20.35 -7.02 -0.34
N GLY A 152 -19.50 -8.00 -0.72
CA GLY A 152 -19.72 -8.89 -1.86
C GLY A 152 -19.37 -8.31 -3.22
N VAL A 153 -18.87 -7.08 -3.30
CA VAL A 153 -18.44 -6.43 -4.56
C VAL A 153 -16.92 -6.34 -4.62
N LEU A 154 -16.34 -6.76 -5.73
CA LEU A 154 -14.90 -6.63 -5.98
C LEU A 154 -14.55 -5.17 -6.32
N VAL A 155 -13.64 -4.60 -5.56
CA VAL A 155 -13.15 -3.24 -5.72
C VAL A 155 -11.65 -3.24 -5.89
N GLN A 156 -11.12 -2.57 -6.90
CA GLN A 156 -9.69 -2.42 -7.13
C GLN A 156 -9.11 -1.47 -6.08
N MET A 157 -8.17 -1.94 -5.28
CA MET A 157 -7.42 -1.06 -4.38
C MET A 157 -6.60 -0.04 -5.17
N ALA A 158 -6.57 1.21 -4.70
CA ALA A 158 -5.82 2.27 -5.34
C ALA A 158 -4.39 2.34 -4.79
N SER A 159 -3.41 2.62 -5.65
CA SER A 159 -2.06 2.94 -5.22
C SER A 159 -1.90 4.46 -5.09
N GLY A 160 -1.25 4.90 -4.03
CA GLY A 160 -0.80 6.28 -3.90
C GLY A 160 0.48 6.52 -4.70
N SER A 161 0.67 7.76 -5.15
CA SER A 161 1.94 8.22 -5.70
C SER A 161 2.25 9.63 -5.19
N GLY A 162 3.52 10.00 -5.16
CA GLY A 162 3.92 11.31 -4.68
C GLY A 162 5.36 11.63 -5.00
N TYR A 163 5.75 12.84 -4.65
CA TYR A 163 7.10 13.35 -4.80
C TYR A 163 7.71 13.60 -3.43
N LYS A 164 8.99 13.30 -3.28
CA LYS A 164 9.79 13.86 -2.20
C LYS A 164 10.35 15.18 -2.68
N LEU A 165 10.13 16.23 -1.92
CA LEU A 165 10.45 17.59 -2.31
C LEU A 165 11.53 18.17 -1.39
N VAL A 166 12.41 18.99 -1.97
CA VAL A 166 13.38 19.79 -1.24
C VAL A 166 13.08 21.27 -1.52
N CYS A 167 13.08 22.06 -0.48
CA CYS A 167 12.99 23.52 -0.59
C CYS A 167 14.05 24.20 0.28
N VAL A 168 14.41 25.40 -0.10
CA VAL A 168 15.25 26.27 0.74
C VAL A 168 14.38 26.91 1.80
N ASN A 169 14.81 26.85 3.05
CA ASN A 169 14.12 27.58 4.12
C ASN A 169 14.19 29.08 3.84
N PRO A 170 13.06 29.79 3.70
CA PRO A 170 13.06 31.21 3.37
C PRO A 170 13.70 32.11 4.46
N HIS A 171 13.90 31.56 5.65
CA HIS A 171 14.53 32.27 6.78
C HIS A 171 16.02 31.93 6.97
N THR A 172 16.62 31.16 6.04
CA THR A 172 18.05 30.85 6.12
C THR A 172 18.88 32.07 5.71
N SER A 173 19.99 32.26 6.42
CA SER A 173 21.05 33.19 6.03
C SER A 173 22.13 32.52 5.14
N ASN A 174 22.06 31.22 4.97
CA ASN A 174 23.00 30.42 4.18
C ASN A 174 22.30 30.00 2.88
N VAL A 175 22.60 30.66 1.80
CA VAL A 175 22.10 30.35 0.44
C VAL A 175 23.28 29.89 -0.42
#